data_330cc671cc14901daa481d3aec5af8d6
#
_entry.id   330cc671cc14901daa481d3aec5af8d6
#
_cell.length_a   1.000
_cell.length_b   1.000
_cell.length_c   1.000
_cell.angle_alpha   90.00
_cell.angle_beta   90.00
_cell.angle_gamma   90.00
#
_symmetry.space_group_name_H-M   'P 1'
#
loop_
_entity.id
_entity.type
_entity.pdbx_description
1 polymer ?
#
loop_
_entity_poly.entity_id
_entity_poly.type
_entity_poly.pdbx_seq_one_letter_code
_entity_poly.pdbx_strand_id
1 'polypeptide(L)'
;MYEETTIAAIATAPGEGGVGIIRLSGVSAAEIADKIFHTGKIKTFKEAVPYMMYFGHVTDGEKRIDEGLAVYMKAPHSYTGEDVVEIQIHGSAEALRETLSLALRSGAVPAMRGEFTKRAFLNGRLDLAQAEAVMDIISAKGEAALTQAESHLSGALSGFVHEVMEELKDLITKLEVTIDYPEEDLEDLTMEETGDALEKIDKSLSALLKRSEEGRVIREGLRTAIIGRPNAGKSSLLNALLQEERAIVTDVPGTTRDTIEEAVRISGVSLLLMDTAGLRETDNKVEQIGIERARASMEKADLILAVIDGSSPLDEEDKTILHSLGGKKAIVILNKYDLTPEVKAEDIWKIARHVPVVSLSARYGSGMDELRDELRKITEKQDADAGRVLFLTNLRHVELVRKALDNVLRARASVREGLQADFIVIDLTEAWKTMGEITGDTMDDELIHSIFSRFCVGK
;
A
#
# COMPACT_ATOMS: atom_id res chain seq x y z
N MET A 1 28.00 -7.54 -9.05
CA MET A 1 28.34 -8.86 -8.49
C MET A 1 27.92 -8.83 -7.04
N TYR A 2 26.81 -9.49 -6.69
CA TYR A 2 26.39 -9.58 -5.29
C TYR A 2 27.44 -10.37 -4.52
N GLU A 3 27.92 -9.82 -3.40
CA GLU A 3 28.77 -10.58 -2.49
C GLU A 3 27.97 -11.81 -2.01
N GLU A 4 28.55 -12.99 -2.08
CA GLU A 4 27.96 -14.27 -1.61
C GLU A 4 27.85 -14.30 -0.07
N THR A 5 27.32 -13.21 0.52
CA THR A 5 27.21 -13.07 1.97
C THR A 5 25.93 -13.72 2.49
N THR A 6 26.02 -14.40 3.62
CA THR A 6 24.83 -14.88 4.33
C THR A 6 24.34 -13.81 5.29
N ILE A 7 23.11 -13.36 5.11
CA ILE A 7 22.46 -12.34 5.95
C ILE A 7 21.64 -12.96 7.07
N ALA A 8 21.50 -12.21 8.17
CA ALA A 8 20.64 -12.57 9.29
C ALA A 8 19.83 -11.39 9.82
N ALA A 9 18.60 -11.65 10.22
CA ALA A 9 17.76 -10.67 10.93
C ALA A 9 16.68 -11.35 11.78
N ILE A 10 16.09 -10.56 12.69
CA ILE A 10 14.83 -10.89 13.36
C ILE A 10 13.71 -10.65 12.31
N ALA A 11 12.95 -11.68 11.98
CA ALA A 11 11.90 -11.64 10.96
C ALA A 11 10.50 -11.39 11.51
N THR A 12 10.31 -11.42 12.83
CA THR A 12 9.05 -11.11 13.51
C THR A 12 9.00 -9.64 13.92
N ALA A 13 7.77 -9.12 14.10
CA ALA A 13 7.57 -7.76 14.60
C ALA A 13 8.24 -7.55 15.97
N PRO A 14 8.77 -6.35 16.27
CA PRO A 14 9.35 -6.04 17.57
C PRO A 14 8.25 -6.09 18.65
N GLY A 15 8.63 -6.59 19.83
CA GLY A 15 7.74 -6.73 20.98
C GLY A 15 7.82 -8.11 21.63
N GLU A 16 7.14 -8.28 22.75
CA GLU A 16 7.02 -9.56 23.44
C GLU A 16 5.93 -10.40 22.76
N GLY A 17 6.24 -11.68 22.48
CA GLY A 17 5.31 -12.59 21.81
C GLY A 17 5.58 -14.05 22.15
N GLY A 18 4.68 -14.95 21.76
CA GLY A 18 4.86 -16.39 21.96
C GLY A 18 6.02 -16.96 21.14
N VAL A 19 6.29 -16.39 19.95
CA VAL A 19 7.33 -16.86 19.02
C VAL A 19 8.07 -15.67 18.41
N GLY A 20 9.38 -15.79 18.33
CA GLY A 20 10.26 -14.91 17.57
C GLY A 20 11.09 -15.72 16.57
N ILE A 21 11.40 -15.15 15.43
CA ILE A 21 12.07 -15.83 14.31
C ILE A 21 13.35 -15.09 13.95
N ILE A 22 14.47 -15.82 13.98
CA ILE A 22 15.73 -15.41 13.34
C ILE A 22 15.78 -16.07 11.97
N ARG A 23 15.97 -15.28 10.94
CA ARG A 23 16.11 -15.76 9.55
C ARG A 23 17.54 -15.57 9.07
N LEU A 24 18.10 -16.62 8.50
CA LEU A 24 19.36 -16.64 7.79
C LEU A 24 19.11 -16.89 6.32
N SER A 25 19.78 -16.20 5.40
CA SER A 25 19.69 -16.45 3.96
C SER A 25 21.05 -16.29 3.30
N GLY A 26 21.43 -17.23 2.47
CA GLY A 26 22.67 -17.25 1.70
C GLY A 26 23.39 -18.58 1.78
N VAL A 27 24.53 -18.68 1.07
CA VAL A 27 25.27 -19.93 0.85
C VAL A 27 25.74 -20.63 2.12
N SER A 28 25.98 -19.90 3.21
CA SER A 28 26.43 -20.43 4.51
C SER A 28 25.31 -20.52 5.55
N ALA A 29 24.03 -20.35 5.16
CA ALA A 29 22.91 -20.34 6.09
C ALA A 29 22.84 -21.62 6.93
N ALA A 30 22.98 -22.80 6.31
CA ALA A 30 22.99 -24.09 6.98
C ALA A 30 24.19 -24.24 7.92
N GLU A 31 25.39 -23.84 7.48
CA GLU A 31 26.62 -23.96 8.29
C GLU A 31 26.62 -23.02 9.51
N ILE A 32 26.05 -21.82 9.38
CA ILE A 32 25.89 -20.89 10.50
C ILE A 32 24.86 -21.44 11.47
N ALA A 33 23.73 -21.96 10.96
CA ALA A 33 22.70 -22.58 11.79
C ALA A 33 23.25 -23.78 12.60
N ASP A 34 24.09 -24.63 12.00
CA ASP A 34 24.74 -25.77 12.67
C ASP A 34 25.58 -25.34 13.88
N LYS A 35 26.19 -24.14 13.83
CA LYS A 35 27.02 -23.62 14.94
C LYS A 35 26.19 -23.10 16.12
N ILE A 36 24.94 -22.71 15.89
CA ILE A 36 24.14 -21.98 16.89
C ILE A 36 22.89 -22.74 17.36
N PHE A 37 22.42 -23.71 16.58
CA PHE A 37 21.22 -24.49 16.87
C PHE A 37 21.51 -26.00 16.84
N HIS A 38 21.27 -26.68 17.95
CA HIS A 38 21.58 -28.10 18.10
C HIS A 38 20.31 -28.92 18.30
N THR A 39 20.17 -29.95 17.47
CA THR A 39 19.10 -30.95 17.55
C THR A 39 19.67 -32.36 17.55
N GLY A 40 19.06 -33.27 18.26
CA GLY A 40 19.47 -34.70 18.28
C GLY A 40 18.97 -35.49 17.04
N LYS A 41 18.34 -34.85 16.06
CA LYS A 41 17.68 -35.51 14.94
C LYS A 41 18.48 -35.53 13.64
N ILE A 42 19.32 -34.52 13.43
CA ILE A 42 20.23 -34.38 12.27
C ILE A 42 21.61 -33.95 12.75
N LYS A 43 22.63 -34.23 11.96
CA LYS A 43 24.00 -33.82 12.25
C LYS A 43 24.30 -32.43 11.68
N THR A 44 23.70 -32.11 10.55
CA THR A 44 23.83 -30.81 9.86
C THR A 44 22.55 -30.48 9.12
N PHE A 45 22.24 -29.18 9.00
CA PHE A 45 21.08 -28.70 8.24
C PHE A 45 21.17 -29.04 6.74
N LYS A 46 22.37 -29.26 6.18
CA LYS A 46 22.52 -29.77 4.81
C LYS A 46 21.92 -31.16 4.59
N GLU A 47 21.79 -31.94 5.66
CA GLU A 47 21.15 -33.27 5.66
C GLU A 47 19.66 -33.19 6.05
N ALA A 48 19.17 -32.04 6.45
CA ALA A 48 17.78 -31.83 6.85
C ALA A 48 16.83 -32.07 5.67
N VAL A 49 15.70 -32.69 5.96
CA VAL A 49 14.59 -32.73 4.99
C VAL A 49 14.05 -31.31 4.86
N PRO A 50 14.05 -30.72 3.65
CA PRO A 50 13.55 -29.37 3.45
C PRO A 50 12.12 -29.19 3.97
N TYR A 51 11.85 -28.04 4.59
CA TYR A 51 10.56 -27.69 5.19
C TYR A 51 10.12 -28.56 6.38
N MET A 52 10.96 -29.45 6.87
CA MET A 52 10.72 -30.18 8.12
C MET A 52 11.21 -29.35 9.31
N MET A 53 10.40 -29.26 10.35
CA MET A 53 10.77 -28.59 11.60
C MET A 53 11.50 -29.53 12.54
N TYR A 54 12.60 -29.07 13.10
CA TYR A 54 13.43 -29.81 14.04
C TYR A 54 13.42 -29.10 15.39
N PHE A 55 13.01 -29.80 16.44
CA PHE A 55 13.14 -29.31 17.81
C PHE A 55 14.59 -29.39 18.27
N GLY A 56 15.05 -28.34 18.94
CA GLY A 56 16.42 -28.23 19.43
C GLY A 56 16.62 -27.03 20.36
N HIS A 57 17.86 -26.63 20.50
CA HIS A 57 18.29 -25.59 21.42
C HIS A 57 19.27 -24.64 20.76
N VAL A 58 19.10 -23.34 21.03
CA VAL A 58 20.10 -22.32 20.70
C VAL A 58 21.14 -22.29 21.82
N THR A 59 22.42 -22.47 21.46
CA THR A 59 23.51 -22.50 22.44
C THR A 59 24.70 -21.65 21.99
N ASP A 60 25.36 -21.00 22.94
CA ASP A 60 26.66 -20.32 22.79
C ASP A 60 27.68 -21.06 23.64
N GLY A 61 28.40 -22.01 23.01
CA GLY A 61 29.21 -22.98 23.72
C GLY A 61 28.37 -23.84 24.67
N GLU A 62 28.68 -23.78 25.96
CA GLU A 62 27.94 -24.52 27.00
C GLU A 62 26.66 -23.76 27.47
N LYS A 63 26.55 -22.47 27.16
CA LYS A 63 25.41 -21.65 27.56
C LYS A 63 24.22 -21.92 26.66
N ARG A 64 23.13 -22.47 27.20
CA ARG A 64 21.84 -22.54 26.51
C ARG A 64 21.16 -21.19 26.60
N ILE A 65 20.79 -20.62 25.42
CA ILE A 65 20.07 -19.36 25.31
C ILE A 65 18.56 -19.63 25.36
N ASP A 66 18.06 -20.55 24.51
CA ASP A 66 16.65 -20.89 24.43
C ASP A 66 16.45 -22.27 23.80
N GLU A 67 15.21 -22.75 23.76
CA GLU A 67 14.79 -23.91 23.00
C GLU A 67 13.77 -23.49 21.94
N GLY A 68 13.66 -24.28 20.87
CA GLY A 68 12.73 -23.92 19.81
C GLY A 68 12.76 -24.88 18.64
N LEU A 69 12.31 -24.39 17.51
CA LEU A 69 12.23 -25.13 16.26
C LEU A 69 13.12 -24.47 15.21
N ALA A 70 13.72 -25.27 14.34
CA ALA A 70 14.40 -24.74 13.17
C ALA A 70 13.93 -25.46 11.91
N VAL A 71 13.87 -24.73 10.81
CA VAL A 71 13.48 -25.24 9.49
C VAL A 71 14.51 -24.80 8.45
N TYR A 72 14.90 -25.72 7.57
CA TYR A 72 15.74 -25.46 6.41
C TYR A 72 14.94 -25.46 5.13
N MET A 73 15.08 -24.41 4.35
CA MET A 73 14.47 -24.22 3.04
C MET A 73 15.59 -24.14 2.00
N LYS A 74 15.72 -25.21 1.21
CA LYS A 74 16.81 -25.36 0.26
C LYS A 74 16.54 -24.57 -1.03
N ALA A 75 17.57 -23.90 -1.53
CA ALA A 75 17.59 -23.25 -2.84
C ALA A 75 17.17 -24.22 -3.97
N PRO A 76 16.46 -23.77 -5.02
CA PRO A 76 15.86 -22.45 -5.20
C PRO A 76 14.49 -22.29 -4.51
N HIS A 77 14.01 -23.33 -3.84
CA HIS A 77 12.67 -23.38 -3.22
C HIS A 77 12.69 -22.76 -1.81
N SER A 78 12.92 -21.44 -1.73
CA SER A 78 12.88 -20.65 -0.50
C SER A 78 12.31 -19.27 -0.78
N TYR A 79 12.16 -18.42 0.23
CA TYR A 79 11.67 -17.06 0.03
C TYR A 79 12.61 -16.21 -0.84
N THR A 80 13.91 -16.29 -0.61
CA THR A 80 14.92 -15.52 -1.34
C THR A 80 15.44 -16.20 -2.60
N GLY A 81 15.10 -17.48 -2.81
CA GLY A 81 15.74 -18.32 -3.83
C GLY A 81 17.10 -18.87 -3.42
N GLU A 82 17.63 -18.47 -2.25
CA GLU A 82 18.87 -18.97 -1.64
C GLU A 82 18.58 -20.07 -0.61
N ASP A 83 19.63 -20.66 -0.03
CA ASP A 83 19.47 -21.48 1.17
C ASP A 83 19.02 -20.60 2.35
N VAL A 84 17.91 -20.98 3.00
CA VAL A 84 17.34 -20.24 4.13
C VAL A 84 17.19 -21.16 5.33
N VAL A 85 17.59 -20.67 6.51
CA VAL A 85 17.26 -21.31 7.79
C VAL A 85 16.48 -20.33 8.65
N GLU A 86 15.34 -20.75 9.16
CA GLU A 86 14.62 -20.03 10.21
C GLU A 86 14.71 -20.77 11.55
N ILE A 87 15.09 -20.03 12.57
CA ILE A 87 15.17 -20.51 13.96
C ILE A 87 14.05 -19.79 14.73
N GLN A 88 13.09 -20.55 15.20
CA GLN A 88 11.90 -20.09 15.92
C GLN A 88 12.08 -20.39 17.39
N ILE A 89 12.19 -19.34 18.20
CA ILE A 89 12.39 -19.39 19.65
C ILE A 89 11.30 -18.60 20.36
N HIS A 90 11.32 -18.51 21.69
CA HIS A 90 10.39 -17.64 22.40
C HIS A 90 10.59 -16.18 22.00
N GLY A 91 9.50 -15.44 21.87
CA GLY A 91 9.47 -14.04 21.42
C GLY A 91 9.97 -13.05 22.48
N SER A 92 11.03 -13.39 23.20
CA SER A 92 11.72 -12.51 24.12
C SER A 92 12.71 -11.63 23.36
N ALA A 93 12.63 -10.31 23.55
CA ALA A 93 13.54 -9.36 22.89
C ALA A 93 15.01 -9.70 23.19
N GLU A 94 15.34 -10.14 24.40
CA GLU A 94 16.70 -10.49 24.80
C GLU A 94 17.16 -11.80 24.15
N ALA A 95 16.33 -12.86 24.14
CA ALA A 95 16.66 -14.13 23.50
C ALA A 95 16.89 -13.96 22.00
N LEU A 96 16.05 -13.17 21.34
CA LEU A 96 16.20 -12.83 19.91
C LEU A 96 17.47 -12.04 19.64
N ARG A 97 17.79 -11.05 20.48
CA ARG A 97 19.01 -10.23 20.35
C ARG A 97 20.27 -11.09 20.55
N GLU A 98 20.30 -11.95 21.57
CA GLU A 98 21.43 -12.86 21.81
C GLU A 98 21.60 -13.84 20.64
N THR A 99 20.51 -14.44 20.16
CA THR A 99 20.55 -15.41 19.05
C THR A 99 21.01 -14.74 17.74
N LEU A 100 20.52 -13.54 17.42
CA LEU A 100 21.00 -12.78 16.26
C LEU A 100 22.49 -12.44 16.40
N SER A 101 22.92 -11.96 17.58
CA SER A 101 24.33 -11.66 17.85
C SER A 101 25.22 -12.89 17.66
N LEU A 102 24.75 -14.07 18.10
CA LEU A 102 25.44 -15.32 17.92
C LEU A 102 25.55 -15.72 16.44
N ALA A 103 24.49 -15.54 15.65
CA ALA A 103 24.51 -15.78 14.20
C ALA A 103 25.54 -14.87 13.50
N LEU A 104 25.58 -13.59 13.88
CA LEU A 104 26.56 -12.63 13.33
C LEU A 104 28.01 -13.01 13.69
N ARG A 105 28.28 -13.39 14.95
CA ARG A 105 29.61 -13.90 15.35
C ARG A 105 29.99 -15.21 14.64
N SER A 106 29.00 -15.98 14.21
CA SER A 106 29.19 -17.25 13.50
C SER A 106 29.45 -17.11 12.00
N GLY A 107 29.39 -15.86 11.46
CA GLY A 107 29.75 -15.54 10.10
C GLY A 107 28.61 -14.95 9.25
N ALA A 108 27.44 -14.72 9.81
CA ALA A 108 26.41 -13.94 9.12
C ALA A 108 26.72 -12.43 9.17
N VAL A 109 26.16 -11.68 8.22
CA VAL A 109 26.12 -10.22 8.28
C VAL A 109 24.69 -9.72 8.56
N PRO A 110 24.52 -8.56 9.21
CA PRO A 110 23.18 -8.05 9.46
C PRO A 110 22.51 -7.69 8.15
N ALA A 111 21.27 -8.15 7.97
CA ALA A 111 20.45 -7.81 6.81
C ALA A 111 20.08 -6.33 6.82
N MET A 112 20.17 -5.69 5.65
CA MET A 112 19.62 -4.35 5.44
C MET A 112 18.08 -4.39 5.36
N ARG A 113 17.46 -3.20 5.35
CA ARG A 113 16.02 -3.07 5.13
C ARG A 113 15.64 -3.67 3.78
N GLY A 114 14.62 -4.51 3.75
CA GLY A 114 14.10 -5.15 2.53
C GLY A 114 15.05 -6.14 1.86
N GLU A 115 16.18 -6.52 2.48
CA GLU A 115 17.22 -7.29 1.78
C GLU A 115 16.78 -8.69 1.40
N PHE A 116 15.95 -9.36 2.21
CA PHE A 116 15.44 -10.68 1.84
C PHE A 116 14.54 -10.60 0.60
N THR A 117 13.64 -9.61 0.55
CA THR A 117 12.75 -9.40 -0.60
C THR A 117 13.54 -8.92 -1.83
N LYS A 118 14.57 -8.08 -1.62
CA LYS A 118 15.48 -7.68 -2.69
C LYS A 118 16.20 -8.88 -3.31
N ARG A 119 16.68 -9.82 -2.48
CA ARG A 119 17.30 -11.06 -2.98
C ARG A 119 16.28 -11.94 -3.71
N ALA A 120 15.03 -12.02 -3.21
CA ALA A 120 13.97 -12.71 -3.93
C ALA A 120 13.71 -12.11 -5.32
N PHE A 121 13.72 -10.79 -5.46
CA PHE A 121 13.62 -10.09 -6.74
C PHE A 121 14.83 -10.38 -7.64
N LEU A 122 16.05 -10.21 -7.14
CA LEU A 122 17.27 -10.43 -7.91
C LEU A 122 17.46 -11.88 -8.38
N ASN A 123 16.95 -12.84 -7.60
CA ASN A 123 16.95 -14.25 -7.95
C ASN A 123 15.74 -14.66 -8.83
N GLY A 124 14.94 -13.68 -9.31
CA GLY A 124 13.82 -13.92 -10.23
C GLY A 124 12.64 -14.66 -9.61
N ARG A 125 12.55 -14.70 -8.27
CA ARG A 125 11.40 -15.31 -7.57
C ARG A 125 10.18 -14.40 -7.53
N LEU A 126 10.40 -13.12 -7.45
CA LEU A 126 9.39 -12.05 -7.48
C LEU A 126 9.87 -10.99 -8.48
N ASP A 127 8.97 -10.36 -9.18
CA ASP A 127 9.23 -9.10 -9.83
C ASP A 127 9.07 -7.92 -8.85
N LEU A 128 9.37 -6.69 -9.31
CA LEU A 128 9.36 -5.53 -8.44
C LEU A 128 7.95 -5.17 -7.95
N ALA A 129 6.92 -5.29 -8.79
CA ALA A 129 5.53 -5.05 -8.40
C ALA A 129 5.06 -6.07 -7.35
N GLN A 130 5.43 -7.34 -7.49
CA GLN A 130 5.18 -8.38 -6.50
C GLN A 130 5.95 -8.13 -5.20
N ALA A 131 7.21 -7.67 -5.29
CA ALA A 131 8.00 -7.30 -4.11
C ALA A 131 7.34 -6.15 -3.33
N GLU A 132 6.87 -5.09 -4.00
CA GLU A 132 6.12 -4.00 -3.36
C GLU A 132 4.80 -4.49 -2.74
N ALA A 133 4.11 -5.45 -3.38
CA ALA A 133 2.89 -6.05 -2.85
C ALA A 133 3.11 -6.79 -1.52
N VAL A 134 4.30 -7.34 -1.25
CA VAL A 134 4.63 -7.91 0.07
C VAL A 134 4.50 -6.85 1.17
N MET A 135 4.94 -5.62 0.91
CA MET A 135 4.79 -4.52 1.87
C MET A 135 3.34 -4.06 1.99
N ASP A 136 2.61 -4.04 0.88
CA ASP A 136 1.19 -3.69 0.88
C ASP A 136 0.36 -4.69 1.70
N ILE A 137 0.65 -6.00 1.63
CA ILE A 137 0.04 -7.03 2.50
C ILE A 137 0.31 -6.75 3.98
N ILE A 138 1.57 -6.44 4.35
CA ILE A 138 1.97 -6.21 5.74
C ILE A 138 1.31 -4.95 6.31
N SER A 139 1.14 -3.93 5.47
CA SER A 139 0.58 -2.64 5.86
C SER A 139 -0.92 -2.51 5.60
N ALA A 140 -1.58 -3.54 5.05
CA ALA A 140 -3.00 -3.52 4.71
C ALA A 140 -3.87 -3.21 5.93
N LYS A 141 -4.69 -2.17 5.83
CA LYS A 141 -5.57 -1.70 6.91
C LYS A 141 -7.02 -2.19 6.78
N GLY A 142 -7.36 -2.91 5.70
CA GLY A 142 -8.70 -3.39 5.41
C GLY A 142 -8.70 -4.60 4.49
N GLU A 143 -9.85 -5.26 4.37
CA GLU A 143 -10.03 -6.47 3.55
C GLU A 143 -9.79 -6.18 2.07
N ALA A 144 -10.33 -5.07 1.54
CA ALA A 144 -10.11 -4.66 0.16
C ALA A 144 -8.62 -4.39 -0.13
N ALA A 145 -7.90 -3.74 0.80
CA ALA A 145 -6.46 -3.50 0.68
C ALA A 145 -5.68 -4.81 0.65
N LEU A 146 -6.01 -5.75 1.54
CA LEU A 146 -5.37 -7.06 1.59
C LEU A 146 -5.64 -7.86 0.31
N THR A 147 -6.89 -7.86 -0.19
CA THR A 147 -7.28 -8.56 -1.42
C THR A 147 -6.55 -8.01 -2.64
N GLN A 148 -6.41 -6.68 -2.76
CA GLN A 148 -5.65 -6.07 -3.85
C GLN A 148 -4.15 -6.36 -3.74
N ALA A 149 -3.58 -6.28 -2.55
CA ALA A 149 -2.16 -6.59 -2.34
C ALA A 149 -1.86 -8.06 -2.66
N GLU A 150 -2.77 -8.98 -2.32
CA GLU A 150 -2.66 -10.40 -2.69
C GLU A 150 -2.78 -10.59 -4.19
N SER A 151 -3.71 -9.91 -4.87
CA SER A 151 -3.84 -9.91 -6.32
C SER A 151 -2.55 -9.43 -7.03
N HIS A 152 -1.91 -8.36 -6.52
CA HIS A 152 -0.63 -7.90 -7.05
C HIS A 152 0.50 -8.90 -6.77
N LEU A 153 0.56 -9.49 -5.57
CA LEU A 153 1.56 -10.51 -5.24
C LEU A 153 1.40 -11.76 -6.11
N SER A 154 0.17 -12.15 -6.45
CA SER A 154 -0.10 -13.26 -7.36
C SER A 154 0.22 -12.95 -8.84
N GLY A 155 0.62 -11.70 -9.15
CA GLY A 155 1.10 -11.29 -10.46
C GLY A 155 0.06 -10.67 -11.39
N ALA A 156 -1.12 -10.27 -10.90
CA ALA A 156 -2.15 -9.68 -11.76
C ALA A 156 -1.69 -8.37 -12.44
N LEU A 157 -0.95 -7.50 -11.72
CA LEU A 157 -0.38 -6.29 -12.30
C LEU A 157 0.75 -6.62 -13.27
N SER A 158 1.63 -7.52 -12.90
CA SER A 158 2.76 -7.96 -13.75
C SER A 158 2.27 -8.59 -15.06
N GLY A 159 1.23 -9.40 -14.99
CA GLY A 159 0.59 -9.97 -16.19
C GLY A 159 0.07 -8.91 -17.14
N PHE A 160 -0.65 -7.91 -16.61
CA PHE A 160 -1.13 -6.78 -17.41
C PHE A 160 0.02 -5.96 -18.03
N VAL A 161 1.09 -5.69 -17.25
CA VAL A 161 2.27 -4.95 -17.73
C VAL A 161 2.94 -5.72 -18.87
N HIS A 162 3.19 -7.02 -18.69
CA HIS A 162 3.82 -7.85 -19.73
C HIS A 162 2.96 -7.96 -20.99
N GLU A 163 1.62 -8.06 -20.88
CA GLU A 163 0.72 -8.04 -22.04
C GLU A 163 0.90 -6.75 -22.85
N VAL A 164 0.89 -5.58 -22.21
CA VAL A 164 1.10 -4.29 -22.87
C VAL A 164 2.51 -4.19 -23.45
N MET A 165 3.53 -4.66 -22.74
CA MET A 165 4.91 -4.66 -23.21
C MET A 165 5.08 -5.53 -24.47
N GLU A 166 4.48 -6.70 -24.55
CA GLU A 166 4.54 -7.56 -25.74
C GLU A 166 3.79 -6.91 -26.93
N GLU A 167 2.60 -6.31 -26.70
CA GLU A 167 1.90 -5.56 -27.75
C GLU A 167 2.75 -4.39 -28.29
N LEU A 168 3.40 -3.61 -27.42
CA LEU A 168 4.31 -2.52 -27.83
C LEU A 168 5.52 -3.03 -28.59
N LYS A 169 6.14 -4.12 -28.12
CA LYS A 169 7.31 -4.74 -28.76
C LYS A 169 7.00 -5.27 -30.15
N ASP A 170 5.83 -5.91 -30.33
CA ASP A 170 5.38 -6.37 -31.63
C ASP A 170 5.20 -5.20 -32.62
N LEU A 171 4.65 -4.06 -32.15
CA LEU A 171 4.52 -2.86 -32.98
C LEU A 171 5.90 -2.27 -33.35
N ILE A 172 6.80 -2.14 -32.38
CA ILE A 172 8.18 -1.67 -32.62
C ILE A 172 8.85 -2.54 -33.67
N THR A 173 8.79 -3.87 -33.52
CA THR A 173 9.42 -4.81 -34.46
C THR A 173 8.85 -4.68 -35.85
N LYS A 174 7.53 -4.55 -36.03
CA LYS A 174 6.88 -4.36 -37.33
C LYS A 174 7.32 -3.05 -37.99
N LEU A 175 7.36 -1.96 -37.23
CA LEU A 175 7.78 -0.65 -37.74
C LEU A 175 9.26 -0.63 -38.10
N GLU A 176 10.14 -1.26 -37.33
CA GLU A 176 11.57 -1.39 -37.64
C GLU A 176 11.78 -2.17 -38.96
N VAL A 177 11.02 -3.24 -39.19
CA VAL A 177 11.06 -3.96 -40.48
C VAL A 177 10.64 -3.04 -41.65
N THR A 178 9.63 -2.19 -41.46
CA THR A 178 9.22 -1.24 -42.51
C THR A 178 10.28 -0.16 -42.77
N ILE A 179 11.02 0.27 -41.73
CA ILE A 179 12.13 1.23 -41.88
C ILE A 179 13.32 0.58 -42.62
N ASP A 180 13.63 -0.70 -42.30
CA ASP A 180 14.79 -1.40 -42.91
C ASP A 180 14.54 -1.85 -44.35
N TYR A 181 13.26 -2.09 -44.75
CA TYR A 181 12.85 -2.59 -46.05
C TYR A 181 11.79 -1.73 -46.73
N PRO A 182 12.08 -0.45 -47.07
CA PRO A 182 11.11 0.50 -47.63
C PRO A 182 10.64 0.17 -49.04
N GLU A 183 11.25 -0.80 -49.72
CA GLU A 183 10.91 -1.18 -51.10
C GLU A 183 9.71 -2.15 -51.20
N GLU A 184 9.15 -2.63 -50.07
CA GLU A 184 8.13 -3.70 -50.06
C GLU A 184 6.67 -3.21 -49.99
N ASP A 185 6.36 -1.90 -50.17
CA ASP A 185 5.00 -1.30 -50.10
C ASP A 185 4.15 -1.74 -48.87
N LEU A 186 4.77 -2.02 -47.74
CA LEU A 186 4.12 -2.47 -46.49
C LEU A 186 3.67 -1.31 -45.59
N GLU A 187 4.04 -0.08 -45.93
CA GLU A 187 3.93 1.08 -45.04
C GLU A 187 2.48 1.42 -44.64
N ASP A 188 1.55 1.46 -45.60
CA ASP A 188 0.16 1.85 -45.34
C ASP A 188 -0.59 0.82 -44.46
N LEU A 189 -0.44 -0.47 -44.74
CA LEU A 189 -1.05 -1.55 -43.95
C LEU A 189 -0.51 -1.59 -42.53
N THR A 190 0.80 -1.39 -42.36
CA THR A 190 1.45 -1.38 -41.03
C THR A 190 1.01 -0.16 -40.21
N MET A 191 0.80 1.00 -40.81
CA MET A 191 0.33 2.20 -40.12
C MET A 191 -1.11 2.08 -39.66
N GLU A 192 -2.03 1.49 -40.45
CA GLU A 192 -3.40 1.23 -40.02
C GLU A 192 -3.45 0.25 -38.84
N GLU A 193 -2.78 -0.89 -38.97
CA GLU A 193 -2.65 -1.88 -37.87
C GLU A 193 -2.05 -1.26 -36.61
N THR A 194 -1.03 -0.41 -36.76
CA THR A 194 -0.40 0.30 -35.62
C THR A 194 -1.38 1.25 -34.96
N GLY A 195 -2.18 1.99 -35.76
CA GLY A 195 -3.20 2.89 -35.23
C GLY A 195 -4.27 2.18 -34.41
N ASP A 196 -4.76 1.04 -34.89
CA ASP A 196 -5.76 0.21 -34.19
C ASP A 196 -5.20 -0.39 -32.89
N ALA A 197 -3.98 -0.92 -32.92
CA ALA A 197 -3.33 -1.48 -31.74
C ALA A 197 -3.05 -0.40 -30.67
N LEU A 198 -2.59 0.79 -31.09
CA LEU A 198 -2.39 1.91 -30.16
C LEU A 198 -3.71 2.40 -29.55
N GLU A 199 -4.82 2.35 -30.30
CA GLU A 199 -6.13 2.65 -29.72
C GLU A 199 -6.56 1.64 -28.66
N LYS A 200 -6.25 0.36 -28.84
CA LYS A 200 -6.50 -0.68 -27.84
C LYS A 200 -5.67 -0.46 -26.58
N ILE A 201 -4.36 -0.19 -26.72
CA ILE A 201 -3.45 0.09 -25.61
C ILE A 201 -3.89 1.34 -24.84
N ASP A 202 -4.21 2.44 -25.55
CA ASP A 202 -4.74 3.68 -24.97
C ASP A 202 -5.97 3.39 -24.08
N LYS A 203 -6.97 2.67 -24.61
CA LYS A 203 -8.17 2.30 -23.86
C LYS A 203 -7.86 1.50 -22.59
N SER A 204 -6.92 0.55 -22.67
CA SER A 204 -6.52 -0.30 -21.55
C SER A 204 -5.82 0.51 -20.45
N LEU A 205 -4.82 1.33 -20.81
CA LEU A 205 -4.08 2.18 -19.88
C LEU A 205 -4.98 3.27 -19.27
N SER A 206 -5.82 3.92 -20.09
CA SER A 206 -6.78 4.93 -19.63
C SER A 206 -7.81 4.35 -18.67
N ALA A 207 -8.31 3.14 -18.91
CA ALA A 207 -9.24 2.46 -18.02
C ALA A 207 -8.60 2.12 -16.68
N LEU A 208 -7.33 1.70 -16.67
CA LEU A 208 -6.56 1.42 -15.47
C LEU A 208 -6.30 2.70 -14.65
N LEU A 209 -5.87 3.78 -15.31
CA LEU A 209 -5.64 5.08 -14.66
C LEU A 209 -6.91 5.70 -14.07
N LYS A 210 -8.05 5.59 -14.76
CA LYS A 210 -9.32 6.12 -14.26
C LYS A 210 -9.72 5.56 -12.88
N ARG A 211 -9.22 4.37 -12.54
CA ARG A 211 -9.48 3.70 -11.25
C ARG A 211 -8.39 3.94 -10.20
N SER A 212 -7.35 4.72 -10.53
CA SER A 212 -6.22 4.92 -9.62
C SER A 212 -6.61 5.62 -8.31
N GLU A 213 -7.58 6.55 -8.34
CA GLU A 213 -8.10 7.18 -7.12
C GLU A 213 -8.84 6.19 -6.21
N GLU A 214 -9.59 5.25 -6.79
CA GLU A 214 -10.24 4.16 -6.04
C GLU A 214 -9.17 3.25 -5.42
N GLY A 215 -8.10 2.91 -6.16
CA GLY A 215 -6.96 2.15 -5.67
C GLY A 215 -6.22 2.85 -4.52
N ARG A 216 -6.06 4.17 -4.60
CA ARG A 216 -5.48 4.96 -3.49
C ARG A 216 -6.35 4.86 -2.24
N VAL A 217 -7.65 5.01 -2.38
CA VAL A 217 -8.59 4.90 -1.25
C VAL A 217 -8.57 3.49 -0.63
N ILE A 218 -8.47 2.45 -1.45
CA ILE A 218 -8.33 1.06 -0.98
C ILE A 218 -7.06 0.91 -0.13
N ARG A 219 -5.92 1.45 -0.59
CA ARG A 219 -4.62 1.30 0.10
C ARG A 219 -4.50 2.18 1.35
N GLU A 220 -4.76 3.47 1.22
CA GLU A 220 -4.52 4.48 2.26
C GLU A 220 -5.69 4.64 3.23
N GLY A 221 -6.90 4.37 2.75
CA GLY A 221 -8.16 4.71 3.39
C GLY A 221 -8.72 6.05 2.90
N LEU A 222 -9.93 6.37 3.32
CA LEU A 222 -10.61 7.63 3.04
C LEU A 222 -10.00 8.77 3.86
N ARG A 223 -9.37 9.74 3.22
CA ARG A 223 -8.96 10.99 3.88
C ARG A 223 -10.20 11.72 4.36
N THR A 224 -10.36 11.79 5.67
CA THR A 224 -11.61 12.24 6.30
C THR A 224 -11.36 13.52 7.11
N ALA A 225 -12.06 14.59 6.74
CA ALA A 225 -12.07 15.84 7.50
C ALA A 225 -13.28 15.90 8.43
N ILE A 226 -13.06 16.22 9.71
CA ILE A 226 -14.12 16.49 10.69
C ILE A 226 -14.25 17.99 10.84
N ILE A 227 -15.37 18.56 10.37
CA ILE A 227 -15.63 19.99 10.41
C ILE A 227 -16.90 20.31 11.20
N GLY A 228 -17.06 21.54 11.64
CA GLY A 228 -18.19 22.02 12.43
C GLY A 228 -17.79 23.22 13.26
N ARG A 229 -18.76 23.98 13.73
CA ARG A 229 -18.53 25.14 14.61
C ARG A 229 -17.83 24.76 15.93
N PRO A 230 -17.26 25.70 16.67
CA PRO A 230 -16.77 25.47 18.03
C PRO A 230 -17.87 24.82 18.90
N ASN A 231 -17.50 23.90 19.75
CA ASN A 231 -18.41 23.17 20.67
C ASN A 231 -19.53 22.32 20.03
N ALA A 232 -19.56 22.11 18.73
CA ALA A 232 -20.48 21.16 18.07
C ALA A 232 -20.20 19.70 18.47
N GLY A 233 -19.03 19.41 19.07
CA GLY A 233 -18.66 18.09 19.55
C GLY A 233 -17.69 17.32 18.63
N LYS A 234 -16.92 18.03 17.80
CA LYS A 234 -15.90 17.43 16.92
C LYS A 234 -14.90 16.54 17.67
N SER A 235 -14.35 17.06 18.78
CA SER A 235 -13.39 16.30 19.62
C SER A 235 -14.05 15.09 20.29
N SER A 236 -15.34 15.19 20.65
CA SER A 236 -16.09 14.07 21.20
C SER A 236 -16.31 12.99 20.15
N LEU A 237 -16.66 13.38 18.91
CA LEU A 237 -16.79 12.46 17.78
C LEU A 237 -15.45 11.80 17.47
N LEU A 238 -14.36 12.57 17.37
CA LEU A 238 -13.02 12.04 17.18
C LEU A 238 -12.68 10.97 18.22
N ASN A 239 -12.90 11.26 19.50
CA ASN A 239 -12.64 10.32 20.58
C ASN A 239 -13.54 9.07 20.50
N ALA A 240 -14.80 9.22 20.12
CA ALA A 240 -15.72 8.08 19.92
C ALA A 240 -15.23 7.20 18.76
N LEU A 241 -14.81 7.79 17.65
CA LEU A 241 -14.23 7.07 16.51
C LEU A 241 -12.94 6.36 16.88
N LEU A 242 -12.05 6.99 17.67
CA LEU A 242 -10.78 6.41 18.13
C LEU A 242 -10.94 5.27 19.13
N GLN A 243 -12.08 5.17 19.81
CA GLN A 243 -12.40 4.07 20.74
C GLN A 243 -12.88 2.80 20.03
N GLU A 244 -13.35 2.90 18.78
CA GLU A 244 -13.91 1.77 18.02
C GLU A 244 -12.86 0.70 17.73
N GLU A 245 -11.92 0.95 16.85
CA GLU A 245 -10.75 0.11 16.62
C GLU A 245 -9.59 1.01 16.19
N ARG A 246 -8.65 1.26 17.07
CA ARG A 246 -7.35 1.79 16.65
C ARG A 246 -6.73 0.78 15.70
N ALA A 247 -6.57 1.13 14.42
CA ALA A 247 -5.64 0.40 13.58
C ALA A 247 -4.31 0.35 14.35
N ILE A 248 -3.73 -0.84 14.52
CA ILE A 248 -2.41 -1.00 15.13
C ILE A 248 -1.48 -0.17 14.25
N VAL A 249 -1.19 1.05 14.69
CA VAL A 249 -0.17 1.90 14.06
C VAL A 249 1.14 1.23 14.43
N THR A 250 1.69 0.45 13.52
CA THR A 250 3.10 0.07 13.63
C THR A 250 3.88 1.37 13.49
N ASP A 251 4.54 1.77 14.56
CA ASP A 251 5.53 2.84 14.54
C ASP A 251 6.64 2.46 13.54
N VAL A 252 6.46 2.78 12.27
CA VAL A 252 7.54 2.76 11.31
C VAL A 252 8.30 4.07 11.53
N PRO A 253 9.51 4.05 12.10
CA PRO A 253 10.27 5.27 12.33
C PRO A 253 10.56 5.94 10.99
N GLY A 254 10.03 7.13 10.75
CA GLY A 254 10.34 7.93 9.56
C GLY A 254 9.16 8.66 8.91
N THR A 255 7.90 8.42 9.30
CA THR A 255 6.72 9.05 8.67
C THR A 255 6.11 10.21 9.45
N THR A 256 6.71 10.62 10.58
CA THR A 256 6.16 11.65 11.47
C THR A 256 6.93 12.97 11.35
N ARG A 257 6.64 13.79 10.31
CA ARG A 257 7.07 15.21 10.34
C ARG A 257 6.06 16.23 9.82
N ASP A 258 4.96 15.81 9.17
CA ASP A 258 3.94 16.76 8.73
C ASP A 258 2.55 16.21 9.06
N THR A 259 1.76 16.97 9.84
CA THR A 259 0.37 16.75 10.27
C THR A 259 0.10 15.37 10.94
N ILE A 260 -0.38 15.40 12.18
CA ILE A 260 -0.77 14.19 12.92
C ILE A 260 -2.04 13.63 12.26
N GLU A 261 -1.87 12.68 11.35
CA GLU A 261 -2.96 11.90 10.75
C GLU A 261 -3.19 10.65 11.60
N GLU A 262 -4.43 10.39 12.01
CA GLU A 262 -4.79 9.20 12.77
C GLU A 262 -5.62 8.26 11.89
N ALA A 263 -5.20 7.00 11.78
CA ALA A 263 -5.94 5.98 11.06
C ALA A 263 -6.89 5.25 12.01
N VAL A 264 -8.17 5.21 11.65
CA VAL A 264 -9.23 4.53 12.40
C VAL A 264 -9.95 3.56 11.47
N ARG A 265 -10.29 2.37 11.98
CA ARG A 265 -11.09 1.40 11.24
C ARG A 265 -12.51 1.33 11.81
N ILE A 266 -13.50 1.57 10.96
CA ILE A 266 -14.92 1.55 11.35
C ILE A 266 -15.65 0.59 10.42
N SER A 267 -16.11 -0.54 10.95
CA SER A 267 -16.86 -1.57 10.19
C SER A 267 -16.18 -2.00 8.87
N GLY A 268 -14.85 -2.14 8.90
CA GLY A 268 -14.07 -2.52 7.72
C GLY A 268 -13.58 -1.34 6.87
N VAL A 269 -14.15 -0.14 7.05
CA VAL A 269 -13.75 1.08 6.34
C VAL A 269 -12.57 1.73 7.04
N SER A 270 -11.47 1.95 6.32
CA SER A 270 -10.30 2.67 6.84
C SER A 270 -10.49 4.17 6.62
N LEU A 271 -10.50 4.96 7.69
CA LEU A 271 -10.54 6.41 7.67
C LEU A 271 -9.18 6.97 8.07
N LEU A 272 -8.63 7.88 7.28
CA LEU A 272 -7.45 8.65 7.62
C LEU A 272 -7.89 10.04 8.07
N LEU A 273 -7.97 10.23 9.39
CA LEU A 273 -8.46 11.47 10.00
C LEU A 273 -7.42 12.57 9.85
N MET A 274 -7.79 13.66 9.18
CA MET A 274 -6.91 14.80 8.89
C MET A 274 -6.97 15.83 10.00
N ASP A 275 -5.81 16.46 10.31
CA ASP A 275 -5.67 17.60 11.24
C ASP A 275 -6.24 17.37 12.66
N THR A 276 -5.93 16.20 13.24
CA THR A 276 -6.39 15.85 14.58
C THR A 276 -5.78 16.74 15.68
N ALA A 277 -4.65 17.41 15.44
CA ALA A 277 -4.02 18.34 16.37
C ALA A 277 -4.92 19.56 16.67
N GLY A 278 -5.54 20.14 15.65
CA GLY A 278 -6.49 21.26 15.83
C GLY A 278 -7.81 20.87 16.54
N LEU A 279 -8.12 19.57 16.61
CA LEU A 279 -9.29 19.05 17.29
C LEU A 279 -9.03 18.74 18.78
N ARG A 280 -7.77 18.61 19.19
CA ARG A 280 -7.34 18.30 20.58
C ARG A 280 -7.08 19.55 21.43
N GLU A 281 -6.69 20.65 20.79
CA GLU A 281 -6.41 21.93 21.49
C GLU A 281 -7.72 22.72 21.69
N THR A 282 -8.29 22.62 22.86
CA THR A 282 -9.34 23.50 23.36
C THR A 282 -8.70 24.65 24.15
N ASP A 283 -8.32 25.78 23.50
CA ASP A 283 -8.27 27.08 24.16
C ASP A 283 -8.12 28.25 23.17
N ASN A 284 -9.15 29.07 23.14
CA ASN A 284 -9.29 30.53 22.95
C ASN A 284 -8.11 31.35 22.35
N LYS A 285 -7.60 31.08 21.13
CA LYS A 285 -6.86 32.14 20.41
C LYS A 285 -6.76 32.05 18.88
N VAL A 286 -7.46 31.14 18.19
CA VAL A 286 -7.22 30.92 16.74
C VAL A 286 -8.51 30.73 15.94
N GLU A 287 -9.53 31.56 16.08
CA GLU A 287 -10.76 31.44 15.28
C GLU A 287 -10.53 31.62 13.76
N GLN A 288 -9.74 32.60 13.34
CA GLN A 288 -9.47 32.82 11.91
C GLN A 288 -8.57 31.75 11.28
N ILE A 289 -7.54 31.27 12.00
CA ILE A 289 -6.67 30.19 11.54
C ILE A 289 -7.44 28.84 11.45
N GLY A 290 -8.45 28.65 12.30
CA GLY A 290 -9.33 27.46 12.28
C GLY A 290 -10.16 27.34 11.01
N ILE A 291 -10.70 28.44 10.50
CA ILE A 291 -11.54 28.46 9.29
C ILE A 291 -10.69 28.18 8.02
N GLU A 292 -9.51 28.79 7.92
CA GLU A 292 -8.60 28.52 6.77
C GLU A 292 -8.10 27.09 6.76
N ARG A 293 -7.74 26.52 7.93
CA ARG A 293 -7.35 25.11 8.06
C ARG A 293 -8.49 24.16 7.72
N ALA A 294 -9.68 24.41 8.23
CA ALA A 294 -10.86 23.62 7.91
C ALA A 294 -11.13 23.60 6.39
N ARG A 295 -10.97 24.76 5.73
CA ARG A 295 -11.15 24.87 4.27
C ARG A 295 -10.07 24.10 3.50
N ALA A 296 -8.80 24.19 3.92
CA ALA A 296 -7.70 23.45 3.31
C ALA A 296 -7.85 21.93 3.51
N SER A 297 -8.34 21.50 4.70
CA SER A 297 -8.62 20.09 4.98
C SER A 297 -9.81 19.57 4.16
N MET A 298 -10.85 20.38 3.97
CA MET A 298 -11.99 20.06 3.10
C MET A 298 -11.61 19.88 1.64
N GLU A 299 -10.62 20.64 1.15
CA GLU A 299 -10.16 20.54 -0.24
C GLU A 299 -9.42 19.23 -0.53
N LYS A 300 -8.71 18.71 0.47
CA LYS A 300 -7.90 17.50 0.38
C LYS A 300 -8.65 16.23 0.81
N ALA A 301 -9.81 16.37 1.46
CA ALA A 301 -10.57 15.26 1.99
C ALA A 301 -11.35 14.52 0.91
N ASP A 302 -11.36 13.18 1.00
CA ASP A 302 -12.23 12.28 0.23
C ASP A 302 -13.62 12.19 0.82
N LEU A 303 -13.72 12.40 2.15
CA LEU A 303 -14.95 12.38 2.92
C LEU A 303 -14.98 13.52 3.92
N ILE A 304 -16.12 14.15 4.08
CA ILE A 304 -16.36 15.20 5.07
C ILE A 304 -17.39 14.71 6.08
N LEU A 305 -17.02 14.73 7.38
CA LEU A 305 -17.94 14.56 8.49
C LEU A 305 -18.28 15.95 9.06
N ALA A 306 -19.42 16.49 8.67
CA ALA A 306 -19.88 17.80 9.11
C ALA A 306 -20.69 17.66 10.42
N VAL A 307 -20.12 18.12 11.53
CA VAL A 307 -20.72 18.01 12.87
C VAL A 307 -21.51 19.25 13.19
N ILE A 308 -22.81 19.09 13.37
CA ILE A 308 -23.78 20.14 13.75
C ILE A 308 -24.29 19.83 15.15
N ASP A 309 -24.48 20.84 15.99
CA ASP A 309 -25.11 20.72 17.29
C ASP A 309 -26.64 20.62 17.14
N GLY A 310 -27.15 19.40 17.26
CA GLY A 310 -28.59 19.13 17.12
C GLY A 310 -29.46 19.70 18.23
N SER A 311 -28.85 20.14 19.34
CA SER A 311 -29.56 20.69 20.51
C SER A 311 -29.76 22.21 20.48
N SER A 312 -29.38 22.89 19.39
CA SER A 312 -29.54 24.33 19.20
C SER A 312 -29.90 24.65 17.76
N PRO A 313 -30.64 25.78 17.48
CA PRO A 313 -30.98 26.17 16.12
C PRO A 313 -29.71 26.36 15.24
N LEU A 314 -29.87 26.13 13.94
CA LEU A 314 -28.79 26.38 12.95
C LEU A 314 -28.44 27.87 12.93
N ASP A 315 -27.17 28.18 13.16
CA ASP A 315 -26.61 29.53 13.00
C ASP A 315 -26.07 29.80 11.60
N GLU A 316 -25.49 30.96 11.34
CA GLU A 316 -24.95 31.32 10.02
C GLU A 316 -23.64 30.56 9.71
N GLU A 317 -22.90 30.14 10.73
CA GLU A 317 -21.70 29.31 10.54
C GLU A 317 -22.08 27.89 10.11
N ASP A 318 -23.06 27.27 10.76
CA ASP A 318 -23.63 25.98 10.39
C ASP A 318 -24.14 25.99 8.94
N LYS A 319 -24.89 27.05 8.55
CA LYS A 319 -25.37 27.20 7.16
C LYS A 319 -24.25 27.36 6.16
N THR A 320 -23.19 28.10 6.50
CA THR A 320 -22.01 28.26 5.65
C THR A 320 -21.30 26.93 5.43
N ILE A 321 -21.12 26.14 6.48
CA ILE A 321 -20.56 24.78 6.39
C ILE A 321 -21.43 23.92 5.49
N LEU A 322 -22.74 23.88 5.69
CA LEU A 322 -23.67 23.07 4.90
C LEU A 322 -23.67 23.47 3.41
N HIS A 323 -23.59 24.76 3.09
CA HIS A 323 -23.46 25.23 1.70
C HIS A 323 -22.15 24.78 1.05
N SER A 324 -21.06 24.67 1.83
CA SER A 324 -19.76 24.28 1.34
C SER A 324 -19.64 22.78 1.00
N LEU A 325 -20.61 21.95 1.40
CA LEU A 325 -20.64 20.50 1.14
C LEU A 325 -21.01 20.15 -0.31
N GLY A 326 -21.53 21.13 -1.08
CA GLY A 326 -22.01 20.88 -2.45
C GLY A 326 -20.99 20.19 -3.35
N GLY A 327 -21.34 19.03 -3.94
CA GLY A 327 -20.51 18.27 -4.86
C GLY A 327 -19.41 17.42 -4.21
N LYS A 328 -19.32 17.38 -2.86
CA LYS A 328 -18.35 16.58 -2.11
C LYS A 328 -19.05 15.38 -1.46
N LYS A 329 -18.30 14.29 -1.25
CA LYS A 329 -18.79 13.19 -0.42
C LYS A 329 -18.80 13.66 1.03
N ALA A 330 -19.97 13.73 1.63
CA ALA A 330 -20.13 14.23 2.99
C ALA A 330 -21.22 13.47 3.75
N ILE A 331 -21.09 13.39 5.07
CA ILE A 331 -22.13 12.96 6.01
C ILE A 331 -22.32 14.10 7.02
N VAL A 332 -23.55 14.54 7.20
CA VAL A 332 -23.89 15.50 8.25
C VAL A 332 -24.25 14.73 9.52
N ILE A 333 -23.61 15.10 10.60
CA ILE A 333 -23.78 14.48 11.92
C ILE A 333 -24.50 15.47 12.83
N LEU A 334 -25.77 15.18 13.14
CA LEU A 334 -26.53 15.89 14.19
C LEU A 334 -26.11 15.31 15.54
N ASN A 335 -25.13 15.95 16.16
CA ASN A 335 -24.57 15.51 17.44
C ASN A 335 -25.41 16.05 18.63
N LYS A 336 -25.13 15.52 19.83
CA LYS A 336 -25.83 15.80 21.09
C LYS A 336 -27.30 15.40 21.07
N TYR A 337 -27.60 14.32 20.38
CA TYR A 337 -28.99 13.79 20.27
C TYR A 337 -29.54 13.23 21.61
N ASP A 338 -28.67 13.16 22.64
CA ASP A 338 -29.04 12.92 24.04
C ASP A 338 -29.75 14.11 24.72
N LEU A 339 -29.69 15.29 24.10
CA LEU A 339 -30.42 16.49 24.52
C LEU A 339 -31.71 16.65 23.69
N THR A 340 -32.55 17.65 24.06
CA THR A 340 -33.77 17.92 23.28
C THR A 340 -33.40 18.40 21.88
N PRO A 341 -33.75 17.66 20.80
CA PRO A 341 -33.39 18.06 19.44
C PRO A 341 -34.16 19.31 18.99
N GLU A 342 -33.44 20.32 18.48
CA GLU A 342 -33.99 21.51 17.85
C GLU A 342 -33.81 21.52 16.33
N VAL A 343 -32.89 20.70 15.81
CA VAL A 343 -32.61 20.55 14.37
C VAL A 343 -32.97 19.14 13.92
N LYS A 344 -33.67 19.02 12.78
CA LYS A 344 -34.03 17.76 12.14
C LYS A 344 -33.36 17.61 10.79
N ALA A 345 -33.33 16.39 10.28
CA ALA A 345 -32.73 16.09 8.97
C ALA A 345 -33.35 16.94 7.84
N GLU A 346 -34.66 17.22 7.90
CA GLU A 346 -35.39 18.05 6.93
C GLU A 346 -34.83 19.48 6.86
N ASP A 347 -34.34 20.03 7.99
CA ASP A 347 -33.79 21.38 8.04
C ASP A 347 -32.39 21.40 7.34
N ILE A 348 -31.63 20.34 7.48
CA ILE A 348 -30.35 20.16 6.76
C ILE A 348 -30.63 20.04 5.27
N TRP A 349 -31.59 19.23 4.83
CA TRP A 349 -31.88 19.00 3.41
C TRP A 349 -32.43 20.23 2.67
N LYS A 350 -32.94 21.23 3.38
CA LYS A 350 -33.30 22.54 2.79
C LYS A 350 -32.07 23.28 2.27
N ILE A 351 -30.88 23.03 2.87
CA ILE A 351 -29.63 23.73 2.59
C ILE A 351 -28.70 22.81 1.76
N ALA A 352 -28.43 21.60 2.28
CA ALA A 352 -27.58 20.59 1.67
C ALA A 352 -28.43 19.40 1.20
N ARG A 353 -28.97 19.48 -0.03
CA ARG A 353 -29.86 18.45 -0.59
C ARG A 353 -29.14 17.13 -0.78
N HIS A 354 -29.79 16.01 -0.44
CA HIS A 354 -29.32 14.64 -0.67
C HIS A 354 -28.06 14.24 0.10
N VAL A 355 -27.57 15.05 1.03
CA VAL A 355 -26.48 14.65 1.92
C VAL A 355 -27.04 13.71 3.00
N PRO A 356 -26.39 12.54 3.26
CA PRO A 356 -26.76 11.68 4.37
C PRO A 356 -26.71 12.44 5.71
N VAL A 357 -27.71 12.25 6.56
CA VAL A 357 -27.79 12.86 7.87
C VAL A 357 -27.92 11.76 8.91
N VAL A 358 -26.99 11.74 9.86
CA VAL A 358 -26.97 10.78 10.97
C VAL A 358 -27.15 11.54 12.29
N SER A 359 -28.11 11.11 13.11
CA SER A 359 -28.33 11.67 14.45
C SER A 359 -27.64 10.79 15.48
N LEU A 360 -26.70 11.35 16.26
CA LEU A 360 -25.96 10.60 17.26
C LEU A 360 -25.64 11.44 18.52
N SER A 361 -25.24 10.74 19.57
CA SER A 361 -24.54 11.33 20.71
C SER A 361 -23.13 10.78 20.79
N ALA A 362 -22.16 11.58 20.38
CA ALA A 362 -20.76 11.22 20.45
C ALA A 362 -20.27 10.97 21.90
N ARG A 363 -21.00 11.50 22.89
CA ARG A 363 -20.69 11.33 24.31
C ARG A 363 -21.08 9.95 24.83
N TYR A 364 -22.22 9.41 24.37
CA TYR A 364 -22.79 8.15 24.85
C TYR A 364 -22.72 7.02 23.83
N GLY A 365 -22.24 7.29 22.63
CA GLY A 365 -22.09 6.30 21.56
C GLY A 365 -23.42 5.89 20.89
N SER A 366 -24.55 6.49 21.23
CA SER A 366 -25.82 6.22 20.56
C SER A 366 -25.82 6.80 19.14
N GLY A 367 -26.36 6.06 18.15
CA GLY A 367 -26.38 6.47 16.75
C GLY A 367 -25.08 6.17 15.97
N MET A 368 -24.11 5.53 16.60
CA MET A 368 -22.85 5.16 15.91
C MET A 368 -23.08 4.05 14.88
N ASP A 369 -24.08 3.19 15.06
CA ASP A 369 -24.40 2.13 14.10
C ASP A 369 -24.86 2.70 12.76
N GLU A 370 -25.71 3.74 12.79
CA GLU A 370 -26.17 4.45 11.60
C GLU A 370 -25.00 5.13 10.86
N LEU A 371 -24.04 5.69 11.60
CA LEU A 371 -22.82 6.25 11.01
C LEU A 371 -21.98 5.17 10.34
N ARG A 372 -21.85 3.99 10.96
CA ARG A 372 -21.17 2.84 10.40
C ARG A 372 -21.81 2.38 9.09
N ASP A 373 -23.13 2.31 9.04
CA ASP A 373 -23.87 1.91 7.85
C ASP A 373 -23.69 2.91 6.70
N GLU A 374 -23.73 4.22 6.99
CA GLU A 374 -23.48 5.24 5.97
C GLU A 374 -22.04 5.20 5.45
N LEU A 375 -21.05 5.00 6.32
CA LEU A 375 -19.65 4.82 5.91
C LEU A 375 -19.47 3.59 5.04
N ARG A 376 -20.09 2.46 5.38
CA ARG A 376 -20.05 1.23 4.59
C ARG A 376 -20.60 1.43 3.18
N LYS A 377 -21.71 2.14 3.01
CA LYS A 377 -22.30 2.45 1.68
C LYS A 377 -21.33 3.22 0.77
N ILE A 378 -20.44 4.05 1.35
CA ILE A 378 -19.45 4.82 0.57
C ILE A 378 -18.39 3.92 -0.06
N THR A 379 -18.01 2.80 0.60
CA THR A 379 -16.96 1.88 0.13
C THR A 379 -17.52 0.60 -0.50
N GLU A 380 -18.82 0.34 -0.42
CA GLU A 380 -19.49 -0.90 -0.82
C GLU A 380 -19.13 -1.33 -2.26
N LYS A 381 -19.06 -0.38 -3.20
CA LYS A 381 -18.69 -0.65 -4.57
C LYS A 381 -17.22 -1.04 -4.72
N GLN A 382 -16.34 -0.35 -3.99
CA GLN A 382 -14.89 -0.61 -4.02
C GLN A 382 -14.56 -1.97 -3.40
N ASP A 383 -15.23 -2.32 -2.30
CA ASP A 383 -15.08 -3.60 -1.63
C ASP A 383 -15.57 -4.77 -2.52
N ALA A 384 -16.69 -4.58 -3.24
CA ALA A 384 -17.21 -5.58 -4.18
C ALA A 384 -16.31 -5.81 -5.41
N ASP A 385 -15.61 -4.77 -5.87
CA ASP A 385 -14.72 -4.81 -7.03
C ASP A 385 -13.29 -5.22 -6.68
N ALA A 386 -12.88 -5.15 -5.39
CA ALA A 386 -11.51 -5.36 -4.94
C ALA A 386 -10.90 -6.72 -5.32
N GLY A 387 -11.69 -7.78 -5.48
CA GLY A 387 -11.21 -9.11 -5.89
C GLY A 387 -11.40 -9.42 -7.38
N ARG A 388 -12.04 -8.51 -8.15
CA ARG A 388 -12.44 -8.76 -9.55
C ARG A 388 -11.79 -7.82 -10.55
N VAL A 389 -11.31 -6.69 -10.08
CA VAL A 389 -10.80 -5.59 -10.90
C VAL A 389 -9.39 -5.24 -10.43
N LEU A 390 -8.48 -5.03 -11.39
CA LEU A 390 -7.14 -4.54 -11.12
C LEU A 390 -7.20 -3.03 -10.83
N PHE A 391 -6.64 -2.63 -9.68
CA PHE A 391 -6.46 -1.23 -9.29
C PHE A 391 -4.97 -0.91 -9.14
N LEU A 392 -4.57 0.30 -9.52
CA LEU A 392 -3.26 0.83 -9.16
C LEU A 392 -3.33 1.41 -7.74
N THR A 393 -2.69 0.76 -6.81
CA THR A 393 -2.65 1.19 -5.40
C THR A 393 -1.39 1.99 -5.07
N ASN A 394 -0.32 1.86 -5.87
CA ASN A 394 0.96 2.52 -5.66
C ASN A 394 1.10 3.74 -6.58
N LEU A 395 1.44 4.90 -6.00
CA LEU A 395 1.63 6.16 -6.74
C LEU A 395 2.71 6.04 -7.82
N ARG A 396 3.80 5.29 -7.56
CA ARG A 396 4.85 5.01 -8.55
C ARG A 396 4.26 4.35 -9.80
N HIS A 397 3.43 3.34 -9.63
CA HIS A 397 2.78 2.65 -10.75
C HIS A 397 1.82 3.58 -11.51
N VAL A 398 1.06 4.42 -10.80
CA VAL A 398 0.18 5.42 -11.43
C VAL A 398 0.97 6.38 -12.31
N GLU A 399 2.10 6.90 -11.81
CA GLU A 399 2.95 7.83 -12.57
C GLU A 399 3.59 7.16 -13.78
N LEU A 400 4.06 5.91 -13.66
CA LEU A 400 4.64 5.15 -14.76
C LEU A 400 3.59 4.85 -15.84
N VAL A 401 2.40 4.37 -15.46
CA VAL A 401 1.32 4.13 -16.42
C VAL A 401 0.89 5.42 -17.10
N ARG A 402 0.85 6.56 -16.39
CA ARG A 402 0.55 7.87 -16.98
C ARG A 402 1.59 8.28 -18.02
N LYS A 403 2.89 8.16 -17.70
CA LYS A 403 3.97 8.45 -18.65
C LYS A 403 3.93 7.54 -19.88
N ALA A 404 3.67 6.24 -19.69
CA ALA A 404 3.52 5.30 -20.79
C ALA A 404 2.32 5.68 -21.68
N LEU A 405 1.18 6.04 -21.10
CA LEU A 405 0.01 6.51 -21.84
C LEU A 405 0.32 7.79 -22.65
N ASP A 406 1.03 8.76 -22.06
CA ASP A 406 1.42 9.98 -22.76
C ASP A 406 2.30 9.67 -23.99
N ASN A 407 3.20 8.70 -23.90
CA ASN A 407 4.01 8.24 -25.02
C ASN A 407 3.14 7.53 -26.08
N VAL A 408 2.22 6.66 -25.69
CA VAL A 408 1.28 5.98 -26.58
C VAL A 408 0.39 7.01 -27.33
N LEU A 409 -0.07 8.05 -26.64
CA LEU A 409 -0.88 9.11 -27.24
C LEU A 409 -0.07 9.95 -28.26
N ARG A 410 1.23 10.20 -27.99
CA ARG A 410 2.13 10.87 -28.97
C ARG A 410 2.35 9.99 -30.19
N ALA A 411 2.67 8.71 -30.00
CA ALA A 411 2.81 7.77 -31.11
C ALA A 411 1.54 7.72 -31.99
N ARG A 412 0.37 7.67 -31.33
CA ARG A 412 -0.93 7.67 -32.03
C ARG A 412 -1.20 8.96 -32.80
N ALA A 413 -0.79 10.11 -32.27
CA ALA A 413 -0.86 11.38 -32.99
C ALA A 413 0.06 11.37 -34.25
N SER A 414 1.29 10.87 -34.09
CA SER A 414 2.25 10.72 -35.20
C SER A 414 1.72 9.82 -36.31
N VAL A 415 1.07 8.70 -35.98
CA VAL A 415 0.39 7.82 -36.96
C VAL A 415 -0.70 8.59 -37.71
N ARG A 416 -1.57 9.34 -36.99
CA ARG A 416 -2.67 10.12 -37.62
C ARG A 416 -2.19 11.25 -38.52
N GLU A 417 -1.05 11.84 -38.20
CA GLU A 417 -0.42 12.91 -38.97
C GLU A 417 0.42 12.37 -40.15
N GLY A 418 0.55 11.05 -40.28
CA GLY A 418 1.32 10.41 -41.37
C GLY A 418 2.83 10.66 -41.22
N LEU A 419 3.35 10.77 -39.99
CA LEU A 419 4.78 10.91 -39.75
C LEU A 419 5.52 9.61 -40.04
N GLN A 420 6.83 9.71 -40.33
CA GLN A 420 7.69 8.55 -40.58
C GLN A 420 7.75 7.62 -39.37
N ALA A 421 7.90 6.33 -39.65
CA ALA A 421 7.94 5.26 -38.65
C ALA A 421 8.99 5.48 -37.54
N ASP A 422 10.14 6.09 -37.89
CA ASP A 422 11.21 6.42 -36.93
C ASP A 422 10.74 7.22 -35.72
N PHE A 423 9.86 8.24 -35.95
CA PHE A 423 9.33 9.06 -34.85
C PHE A 423 8.38 8.26 -33.97
N ILE A 424 7.59 7.35 -34.56
CA ILE A 424 6.64 6.51 -33.82
C ILE A 424 7.39 5.50 -32.96
N VAL A 425 8.45 4.87 -33.47
CA VAL A 425 9.29 3.89 -32.75
C VAL A 425 9.93 4.49 -31.52
N ILE A 426 10.34 5.77 -31.55
CA ILE A 426 10.91 6.46 -30.36
C ILE A 426 9.90 6.50 -29.23
N ASP A 427 8.67 6.96 -29.49
CA ASP A 427 7.63 7.06 -28.46
C ASP A 427 7.20 5.68 -27.96
N LEU A 428 7.10 4.67 -28.83
CA LEU A 428 6.77 3.29 -28.45
C LEU A 428 7.86 2.66 -27.58
N THR A 429 9.13 2.88 -27.91
CA THR A 429 10.28 2.39 -27.13
C THR A 429 10.30 3.01 -25.73
N GLU A 430 9.99 4.32 -25.62
CA GLU A 430 9.87 4.98 -24.33
C GLU A 430 8.66 4.47 -23.52
N ALA A 431 7.51 4.21 -24.17
CA ALA A 431 6.37 3.57 -23.51
C ALA A 431 6.71 2.19 -23.00
N TRP A 432 7.36 1.37 -23.80
CA TRP A 432 7.80 0.01 -23.45
C TRP A 432 8.75 0.01 -22.24
N LYS A 433 9.79 0.86 -22.25
CA LYS A 433 10.73 1.02 -21.14
C LYS A 433 10.03 1.44 -19.86
N THR A 434 9.15 2.44 -19.97
CA THR A 434 8.39 2.98 -18.82
C THR A 434 7.48 1.91 -18.20
N MET A 435 6.83 1.07 -19.02
CA MET A 435 6.04 -0.05 -18.50
C MET A 435 6.93 -1.09 -17.79
N GLY A 436 8.10 -1.43 -18.33
CA GLY A 436 9.05 -2.35 -17.74
C GLY A 436 9.65 -1.87 -16.40
N GLU A 437 9.63 -0.56 -16.13
CA GLU A 437 9.99 -0.05 -14.79
C GLU A 437 9.02 -0.50 -13.68
N ILE A 438 7.77 -0.84 -14.02
CA ILE A 438 6.80 -1.32 -13.02
C ILE A 438 7.23 -2.66 -12.44
N THR A 439 7.62 -3.59 -13.31
CA THR A 439 8.08 -4.95 -12.97
C THR A 439 9.56 -5.03 -12.64
N GLY A 440 10.32 -3.98 -12.98
CA GLY A 440 11.77 -3.92 -12.76
C GLY A 440 12.61 -4.44 -13.92
N ASP A 441 12.01 -4.78 -15.07
CA ASP A 441 12.69 -5.33 -16.23
C ASP A 441 13.67 -4.34 -16.89
N THR A 442 13.43 -3.04 -16.72
CA THR A 442 14.18 -1.94 -17.36
C THR A 442 14.78 -0.94 -16.36
N MET A 443 14.90 -1.32 -15.08
CA MET A 443 15.31 -0.40 -14.01
C MET A 443 16.81 -0.39 -13.71
N ASP A 444 17.30 0.75 -13.23
CA ASP A 444 18.64 0.92 -12.70
C ASP A 444 18.77 0.44 -11.24
N ASP A 445 19.96 -0.07 -10.87
CA ASP A 445 20.28 -0.59 -9.53
C ASP A 445 20.05 0.43 -8.41
N GLU A 446 20.28 1.73 -8.63
CA GLU A 446 20.08 2.80 -7.62
C GLU A 446 18.60 2.94 -7.23
N LEU A 447 17.70 2.87 -8.22
CA LEU A 447 16.28 3.00 -7.97
C LEU A 447 15.73 1.77 -7.25
N ILE A 448 16.18 0.57 -7.63
CA ILE A 448 15.88 -0.68 -6.92
C ILE A 448 16.31 -0.55 -5.46
N HIS A 449 17.51 -0.05 -5.19
CA HIS A 449 18.02 0.15 -3.83
C HIS A 449 17.15 1.12 -3.03
N SER A 450 16.71 2.22 -3.66
CA SER A 450 15.83 3.22 -3.04
C SER A 450 14.48 2.65 -2.63
N ILE A 451 13.87 1.81 -3.47
CA ILE A 451 12.59 1.16 -3.20
C ILE A 451 12.72 0.23 -1.98
N PHE A 452 13.70 -0.67 -1.96
CA PHE A 452 13.87 -1.63 -0.86
C PHE A 452 14.28 -0.98 0.47
N SER A 453 14.92 0.20 0.44
CA SER A 453 15.26 0.95 1.67
C SER A 453 14.04 1.35 2.53
N ARG A 454 12.85 1.38 1.94
CA ARG A 454 11.58 1.68 2.62
C ARG A 454 10.94 0.46 3.29
N PHE A 455 11.46 -0.73 3.04
CA PHE A 455 10.95 -1.98 3.60
C PHE A 455 11.36 -2.16 5.08
N CYS A 456 10.72 -3.10 5.76
CA CYS A 456 11.09 -3.47 7.12
C CYS A 456 12.38 -4.29 7.14
N VAL A 457 13.14 -4.23 8.25
CA VAL A 457 14.24 -5.16 8.52
C VAL A 457 13.65 -6.55 8.73
N GLY A 458 14.28 -7.59 8.16
CA GLY A 458 13.80 -8.97 8.27
C GLY A 458 12.83 -9.42 7.14
N LYS A 459 12.56 -8.49 6.19
CA LYS A 459 11.80 -8.76 4.96
C LYS A 459 12.64 -8.54 3.72
#